data_d523e1d8436edb916491c20d307634a4
#
_entry.id   d523e1d8436edb916491c20d307634a4
#
_cell.length_a   1.000
_cell.length_b   1.000
_cell.length_c   1.000
_cell.angle_alpha   90.00
_cell.angle_beta   90.00
_cell.angle_gamma   90.00
#
_symmetry.space_group_name_H-M   'P 1'
#
loop_
_entity.id
_entity.type
_entity.pdbx_description
1 polymer ?
#
loop_
_entity_poly.entity_id
_entity_poly.type
_entity_poly.pdbx_seq_one_letter_code
_entity_poly.pdbx_strand_id
1 'polypeptide(L)'
;MIELKNVSRSFDGKKVLDSFSAVFDKGGYLLKGPSGIGKTTCIMLILGLLKPDAGEIIKPEGIRFAVCFQENRLFEKETVLTNVTAVNENILEADAASAITELLPSDTLNKKAGALSGGMKRRLAVVRAMLHDSDCVILDEPFTGLNDEARTKTIAFIKEHLNGRLLIITSHDERGLNDLRAVHIDPAGD
;
A
#
# COMPACT_ATOMS: atom_id res chain seq x y z
N MET A 1 16.35 1.80 -4.36
CA MET A 1 15.91 3.10 -4.91
C MET A 1 15.03 2.83 -6.12
N ILE A 2 13.89 3.50 -6.21
CA ILE A 2 13.00 3.51 -7.37
C ILE A 2 12.99 4.94 -7.89
N GLU A 3 13.20 5.15 -9.18
CA GLU A 3 13.25 6.49 -9.79
C GLU A 3 12.32 6.54 -11.00
N LEU A 4 11.47 7.56 -11.04
CA LEU A 4 10.65 7.92 -12.19
C LEU A 4 11.28 9.15 -12.84
N LYS A 5 11.55 9.10 -14.16
CA LYS A 5 12.14 10.20 -14.92
C LYS A 5 11.21 10.61 -16.04
N ASN A 6 10.65 11.82 -15.91
CA ASN A 6 9.76 12.44 -16.90
C ASN A 6 8.64 11.50 -17.37
N VAL A 7 8.05 10.76 -16.43
CA VAL A 7 7.04 9.75 -16.71
C VAL A 7 5.72 10.42 -17.07
N SER A 8 5.19 10.08 -18.24
CA SER A 8 3.88 10.53 -18.69
C SER A 8 2.96 9.33 -18.91
N ARG A 9 1.69 9.49 -18.57
CA ARG A 9 0.64 8.50 -18.85
C ARG A 9 -0.70 9.15 -19.09
N SER A 10 -1.37 8.71 -20.16
CA SER A 10 -2.70 9.17 -20.56
C SER A 10 -3.68 8.01 -20.64
N PHE A 11 -4.97 8.30 -20.47
CA PHE A 11 -6.08 7.40 -20.73
C PHE A 11 -7.13 8.14 -21.55
N ASP A 12 -7.56 7.55 -22.66
CA ASP A 12 -8.57 8.11 -23.56
C ASP A 12 -8.26 9.56 -23.97
N GLY A 13 -6.98 9.83 -24.25
CA GLY A 13 -6.50 11.16 -24.63
C GLY A 13 -6.32 12.16 -23.47
N LYS A 14 -6.73 11.82 -22.24
CA LYS A 14 -6.54 12.67 -21.07
C LYS A 14 -5.24 12.30 -20.37
N LYS A 15 -4.32 13.26 -20.24
CA LYS A 15 -3.11 13.08 -19.43
C LYS A 15 -3.47 12.94 -17.96
N VAL A 16 -2.91 11.93 -17.30
CA VAL A 16 -3.02 11.69 -15.86
C VAL A 16 -1.71 11.98 -15.16
N LEU A 17 -0.58 11.64 -15.79
CA LEU A 17 0.75 12.08 -15.38
C LEU A 17 1.40 12.75 -16.58
N ASP A 18 2.04 13.91 -16.36
CA ASP A 18 2.78 14.63 -17.39
C ASP A 18 4.19 14.95 -16.88
N SER A 19 5.18 14.31 -17.50
CA SER A 19 6.61 14.50 -17.18
C SER A 19 6.94 14.37 -15.68
N PHE A 20 6.19 13.53 -14.97
CA PHE A 20 6.34 13.34 -13.54
C PHE A 20 7.69 12.69 -13.20
N SER A 21 8.42 13.30 -12.27
CA SER A 21 9.70 12.77 -11.80
C SER A 21 9.70 12.67 -10.28
N ALA A 22 10.15 11.52 -9.76
CA ALA A 22 10.26 11.29 -8.32
C ALA A 22 11.31 10.22 -8.01
N VAL A 23 11.91 10.30 -6.83
CA VAL A 23 12.86 9.31 -6.33
C VAL A 23 12.37 8.79 -4.99
N PHE A 24 12.30 7.46 -4.87
CA PHE A 24 11.97 6.73 -3.65
C PHE A 24 13.18 5.89 -3.26
N ASP A 25 13.88 6.32 -2.25
CA ASP A 25 15.03 5.60 -1.69
C ASP A 25 14.64 4.85 -0.40
N LYS A 26 15.40 4.97 0.68
CA LYS A 26 15.05 4.39 1.98
C LYS A 26 14.05 5.26 2.74
N GLY A 27 13.17 4.63 3.52
CA GLY A 27 12.21 5.29 4.40
C GLY A 27 10.79 5.35 3.84
N GLY A 28 9.98 6.24 4.38
CA GLY A 28 8.57 6.35 4.04
C GLY A 28 8.24 7.59 3.21
N TYR A 29 7.33 7.41 2.27
CA TYR A 29 6.83 8.46 1.37
C TYR A 29 5.31 8.52 1.38
N LEU A 30 4.78 9.73 1.36
CA LEU A 30 3.36 10.00 1.16
C LEU A 30 3.15 10.63 -0.21
N LEU A 31 2.48 9.90 -1.11
CA LEU A 31 2.02 10.45 -2.39
C LEU A 31 0.81 11.35 -2.14
N LYS A 32 0.97 12.63 -2.42
CA LYS A 32 -0.02 13.68 -2.21
C LYS A 32 -0.68 14.12 -3.50
N GLY A 33 -1.91 14.55 -3.40
CA GLY A 33 -2.70 15.12 -4.49
C GLY A 33 -4.18 14.80 -4.34
N PRO A 34 -5.06 15.55 -4.98
CA PRO A 34 -6.51 15.35 -4.91
C PRO A 34 -6.93 13.98 -5.44
N SER A 35 -8.20 13.62 -5.22
CA SER A 35 -8.75 12.37 -5.78
C SER A 35 -8.71 12.42 -7.30
N GLY A 36 -8.36 11.29 -7.92
CA GLY A 36 -8.31 11.19 -9.39
C GLY A 36 -7.07 11.80 -10.05
N ILE A 37 -6.13 12.40 -9.29
CA ILE A 37 -4.92 13.05 -9.84
C ILE A 37 -3.91 12.08 -10.48
N GLY A 38 -4.03 10.77 -10.20
CA GLY A 38 -3.09 9.79 -10.74
C GLY A 38 -2.25 9.04 -9.70
N LYS A 39 -2.54 9.14 -8.39
CA LYS A 39 -1.79 8.41 -7.34
C LYS A 39 -1.77 6.90 -7.59
N THR A 40 -2.92 6.29 -7.82
CA THR A 40 -3.02 4.86 -8.15
C THR A 40 -2.35 4.53 -9.48
N THR A 41 -2.41 5.43 -10.47
CA THR A 41 -1.69 5.28 -11.75
C THR A 41 -0.17 5.26 -11.52
N CYS A 42 0.35 6.17 -10.70
CA CYS A 42 1.76 6.19 -10.31
C CYS A 42 2.17 4.86 -9.64
N ILE A 43 1.36 4.35 -8.70
CA ILE A 43 1.57 3.05 -8.07
C ILE A 43 1.61 1.92 -9.11
N MET A 44 0.65 1.88 -10.04
CA MET A 44 0.60 0.83 -11.07
C MET A 44 1.80 0.88 -12.01
N LEU A 45 2.32 2.06 -12.31
CA LEU A 45 3.54 2.26 -13.09
C LEU A 45 4.78 1.77 -12.32
N ILE A 46 4.91 2.11 -11.03
CA ILE A 46 6.01 1.62 -10.17
C ILE A 46 6.00 0.08 -10.11
N LEU A 47 4.84 -0.53 -9.97
CA LEU A 47 4.67 -1.98 -9.96
C LEU A 47 4.96 -2.64 -11.32
N GLY A 48 4.94 -1.88 -12.42
CA GLY A 48 5.07 -2.42 -13.78
C GLY A 48 3.77 -3.04 -14.31
N LEU A 49 2.64 -2.79 -13.64
CA LEU A 49 1.29 -3.19 -14.10
C LEU A 49 0.79 -2.30 -15.24
N LEU A 50 1.35 -1.10 -15.37
CA LEU A 50 1.18 -0.19 -16.50
C LEU A 50 2.55 0.17 -17.07
N LYS A 51 2.58 0.47 -18.38
CA LYS A 51 3.77 1.05 -19.03
C LYS A 51 3.58 2.56 -19.18
N PRO A 52 4.61 3.37 -19.00
CA PRO A 52 4.52 4.79 -19.29
C PRO A 52 4.39 5.03 -20.81
N ASP A 53 3.74 6.11 -21.19
CA ASP A 53 3.67 6.56 -22.60
C ASP A 53 4.98 7.27 -22.99
N ALA A 54 5.63 7.94 -22.02
CA ALA A 54 6.94 8.56 -22.16
C ALA A 54 7.70 8.54 -20.81
N GLY A 55 9.01 8.75 -20.85
CA GLY A 55 9.88 8.68 -19.69
C GLY A 55 10.30 7.25 -19.35
N GLU A 56 10.95 7.09 -18.22
CA GLU A 56 11.43 5.78 -17.76
C GLU A 56 11.24 5.58 -16.27
N ILE A 57 11.15 4.32 -15.86
CA ILE A 57 11.08 3.91 -14.45
C ILE A 57 12.26 2.97 -14.18
N ILE A 58 13.15 3.41 -13.31
CA ILE A 58 14.35 2.67 -12.91
C ILE A 58 14.10 2.08 -11.54
N LYS A 59 14.27 0.78 -11.41
CA LYS A 59 14.14 0.06 -10.14
C LYS A 59 15.10 -1.15 -10.11
N PRO A 60 15.49 -1.65 -8.92
CA PRO A 60 16.33 -2.82 -8.82
C PRO A 60 15.68 -4.03 -9.51
N GLU A 61 16.50 -4.82 -10.19
CA GLU A 61 16.06 -6.10 -10.74
C GLU A 61 15.63 -7.02 -9.60
N GLY A 62 14.50 -7.72 -9.77
CA GLY A 62 13.97 -8.64 -8.77
C GLY A 62 13.39 -7.99 -7.52
N ILE A 63 13.21 -6.67 -7.46
CA ILE A 63 12.57 -6.00 -6.32
C ILE A 63 11.19 -6.60 -6.03
N ARG A 64 10.97 -6.99 -4.78
CA ARG A 64 9.72 -7.59 -4.32
C ARG A 64 8.83 -6.54 -3.69
N PHE A 65 7.59 -6.49 -4.14
CA PHE A 65 6.59 -5.55 -3.64
C PHE A 65 5.52 -6.26 -2.80
N ALA A 66 5.20 -5.70 -1.64
CA ALA A 66 3.95 -5.97 -0.95
C ALA A 66 2.97 -4.83 -1.22
N VAL A 67 1.73 -5.16 -1.58
CA VAL A 67 0.76 -4.14 -1.98
C VAL A 67 -0.57 -4.33 -1.26
N CYS A 68 -1.06 -3.24 -0.65
CA CYS A 68 -2.46 -3.10 -0.25
C CYS A 68 -3.12 -2.12 -1.21
N PHE A 69 -3.88 -2.64 -2.18
CA PHE A 69 -4.63 -1.80 -3.12
C PHE A 69 -5.85 -1.15 -2.44
N GLN A 70 -6.43 -0.15 -3.07
CA GLN A 70 -7.67 0.47 -2.61
C GLN A 70 -8.79 -0.58 -2.45
N GLU A 71 -8.87 -1.56 -3.32
CA GLU A 71 -9.64 -2.78 -3.12
C GLU A 71 -8.86 -3.76 -2.24
N ASN A 72 -9.50 -4.37 -1.25
CA ASN A 72 -8.80 -5.22 -0.27
C ASN A 72 -8.18 -6.49 -0.86
N ARG A 73 -8.72 -7.03 -1.97
CA ARG A 73 -8.25 -8.21 -2.71
C ARG A 73 -7.92 -9.40 -1.79
N LEU A 74 -8.79 -9.66 -0.82
CA LEU A 74 -8.65 -10.78 0.11
C LEU A 74 -9.15 -12.09 -0.50
N PHE A 75 -8.63 -13.20 -0.03
CA PHE A 75 -9.19 -14.53 -0.26
C PHE A 75 -10.44 -14.69 0.62
N GLU A 76 -11.59 -14.23 0.14
CA GLU A 76 -12.81 -14.11 0.95
C GLU A 76 -13.34 -15.45 1.48
N LYS A 77 -13.06 -16.55 0.79
CA LYS A 77 -13.46 -17.90 1.19
C LYS A 77 -12.52 -18.52 2.22
N GLU A 78 -11.33 -17.96 2.38
CA GLU A 78 -10.30 -18.43 3.30
C GLU A 78 -10.41 -17.71 4.64
N THR A 79 -9.77 -18.28 5.67
CA THR A 79 -9.73 -17.68 7.01
C THR A 79 -8.89 -16.40 7.04
N VAL A 80 -9.07 -15.60 8.08
CA VAL A 80 -8.24 -14.43 8.36
C VAL A 80 -6.78 -14.85 8.47
N LEU A 81 -6.48 -15.91 9.21
CA LEU A 81 -5.13 -16.43 9.37
C LEU A 81 -4.54 -16.88 8.03
N THR A 82 -5.28 -17.65 7.25
CA THR A 82 -4.83 -18.11 5.93
C THR A 82 -4.52 -16.96 4.98
N ASN A 83 -5.29 -15.86 5.02
CA ASN A 83 -5.00 -14.68 4.20
C ASN A 83 -3.62 -14.08 4.45
N VAL A 84 -3.08 -14.25 5.65
CA VAL A 84 -1.75 -13.74 6.02
C VAL A 84 -0.67 -14.78 5.78
N THR A 85 -0.88 -16.04 6.20
CA THR A 85 0.14 -17.09 6.04
C THR A 85 0.38 -17.47 4.58
N ALA A 86 -0.63 -17.34 3.71
CA ALA A 86 -0.52 -17.67 2.27
C ALA A 86 0.42 -16.75 1.49
N VAL A 87 0.82 -15.60 2.03
CA VAL A 87 1.70 -14.63 1.33
C VAL A 87 3.13 -14.60 1.88
N ASN A 88 3.41 -15.39 2.89
CA ASN A 88 4.74 -15.52 3.46
C ASN A 88 4.94 -16.96 3.98
N GLU A 89 5.59 -17.81 3.19
CA GLU A 89 5.82 -19.22 3.50
C GLU A 89 6.71 -19.44 4.74
N ASN A 90 7.46 -18.41 5.15
CA ASN A 90 8.37 -18.48 6.29
C ASN A 90 7.76 -17.97 7.59
N ILE A 91 6.54 -17.42 7.56
CA ILE A 91 5.90 -16.93 8.78
C ILE A 91 5.30 -18.07 9.59
N LEU A 92 5.61 -18.12 10.88
CA LEU A 92 4.94 -19.05 11.78
C LEU A 92 3.48 -18.61 12.01
N GLU A 93 2.56 -19.57 12.10
CA GLU A 93 1.15 -19.26 12.36
C GLU A 93 0.96 -18.45 13.68
N ALA A 94 1.77 -18.72 14.71
CA ALA A 94 1.73 -17.99 15.96
C ALA A 94 2.10 -16.51 15.77
N ASP A 95 3.11 -16.21 14.96
CA ASP A 95 3.55 -14.84 14.67
C ASP A 95 2.52 -14.11 13.81
N ALA A 96 1.95 -14.79 12.81
CA ALA A 96 0.85 -14.27 12.02
C ALA A 96 -0.37 -13.96 12.87
N ALA A 97 -0.76 -14.88 13.77
CA ALA A 97 -1.89 -14.69 14.68
C ALA A 97 -1.64 -13.53 15.64
N SER A 98 -0.42 -13.40 16.19
CA SER A 98 -0.03 -12.27 17.04
C SER A 98 -0.21 -10.94 16.31
N ALA A 99 0.38 -10.79 15.15
CA ALA A 99 0.29 -9.57 14.36
C ALA A 99 -1.17 -9.24 13.93
N ILE A 100 -1.96 -10.25 13.55
CA ILE A 100 -3.38 -10.05 13.24
C ILE A 100 -4.11 -9.47 14.44
N THR A 101 -3.86 -9.98 15.65
CA THR A 101 -4.59 -9.58 16.86
C THR A 101 -4.23 -8.18 17.36
N GLU A 102 -3.17 -7.56 16.87
CA GLU A 102 -2.91 -6.13 17.09
C GLU A 102 -3.98 -5.22 16.46
N LEU A 103 -4.54 -5.63 15.32
CA LEU A 103 -5.52 -4.83 14.57
C LEU A 103 -6.93 -5.44 14.52
N LEU A 104 -7.10 -6.74 14.73
CA LEU A 104 -8.38 -7.44 14.70
C LEU A 104 -8.64 -8.22 15.98
N PRO A 105 -9.91 -8.42 16.38
CA PRO A 105 -10.24 -9.28 17.52
C PRO A 105 -9.76 -10.72 17.30
N SER A 106 -9.25 -11.36 18.36
CA SER A 106 -8.69 -12.71 18.29
C SER A 106 -9.69 -13.78 17.85
N ASP A 107 -10.97 -13.59 18.15
CA ASP A 107 -12.06 -14.50 17.73
C ASP A 107 -12.31 -14.49 16.21
N THR A 108 -11.62 -13.62 15.47
CA THR A 108 -11.73 -13.54 14.00
C THR A 108 -10.74 -14.41 13.26
N LEU A 109 -9.68 -14.90 13.89
CA LEU A 109 -8.59 -15.64 13.25
C LEU A 109 -9.08 -16.78 12.33
N ASN A 110 -10.06 -17.56 12.81
CA ASN A 110 -10.63 -18.70 12.10
C ASN A 110 -11.89 -18.34 11.30
N LYS A 111 -12.33 -17.07 11.31
CA LYS A 111 -13.46 -16.63 10.49
C LYS A 111 -13.03 -16.46 9.04
N LYS A 112 -13.94 -16.71 8.10
CA LYS A 112 -13.72 -16.39 6.70
C LYS A 112 -13.59 -14.89 6.53
N ALA A 113 -12.61 -14.45 5.74
CA ALA A 113 -12.37 -13.02 5.50
C ALA A 113 -13.60 -12.32 4.88
N GLY A 114 -14.40 -13.04 4.09
CA GLY A 114 -15.66 -12.54 3.54
C GLY A 114 -16.69 -12.10 4.59
N ALA A 115 -16.66 -12.68 5.80
CA ALA A 115 -17.57 -12.35 6.90
C ALA A 115 -17.15 -11.12 7.71
N LEU A 116 -15.98 -10.54 7.47
CA LEU A 116 -15.49 -9.35 8.17
C LEU A 116 -16.22 -8.09 7.71
N SER A 117 -16.32 -7.10 8.62
CA SER A 117 -16.74 -5.75 8.23
C SER A 117 -15.74 -5.09 7.28
N GLY A 118 -16.16 -4.04 6.53
CA GLY A 118 -15.28 -3.34 5.59
C GLY A 118 -13.99 -2.82 6.25
N GLY A 119 -14.09 -2.20 7.42
CA GLY A 119 -12.92 -1.72 8.17
C GLY A 119 -12.02 -2.86 8.69
N MET A 120 -12.59 -4.03 9.03
CA MET A 120 -11.79 -5.20 9.39
C MET A 120 -11.09 -5.80 8.17
N LYS A 121 -11.76 -5.89 7.02
CA LYS A 121 -11.15 -6.31 5.75
C LYS A 121 -9.99 -5.40 5.39
N ARG A 122 -10.16 -4.09 5.57
CA ARG A 122 -9.11 -3.11 5.31
C ARG A 122 -7.88 -3.33 6.17
N ARG A 123 -8.07 -3.48 7.48
CA ARG A 123 -6.99 -3.78 8.43
C ARG A 123 -6.30 -5.11 8.13
N LEU A 124 -7.06 -6.15 7.78
CA LEU A 124 -6.48 -7.43 7.36
C LEU A 124 -5.62 -7.29 6.10
N ALA A 125 -6.05 -6.51 5.11
CA ALA A 125 -5.27 -6.26 3.90
C ALA A 125 -3.95 -5.54 4.20
N VAL A 126 -3.95 -4.61 5.18
CA VAL A 126 -2.73 -3.95 5.66
C VAL A 126 -1.82 -4.96 6.36
N VAL A 127 -2.34 -5.75 7.32
CA VAL A 127 -1.55 -6.79 8.01
C VAL A 127 -0.88 -7.72 6.99
N ARG A 128 -1.65 -8.22 6.02
CA ARG A 128 -1.12 -9.10 4.98
C ARG A 128 0.01 -8.45 4.19
N ALA A 129 -0.13 -7.18 3.81
CA ALA A 129 0.92 -6.47 3.08
C ALA A 129 2.17 -6.24 3.95
N MET A 130 1.99 -5.90 5.23
CA MET A 130 3.11 -5.66 6.15
C MET A 130 3.90 -6.94 6.49
N LEU A 131 3.26 -8.09 6.53
CA LEU A 131 3.89 -9.38 6.85
C LEU A 131 4.43 -10.13 5.62
N HIS A 132 4.18 -9.62 4.42
CA HIS A 132 4.78 -10.16 3.19
C HIS A 132 6.30 -9.89 3.19
N ASP A 133 7.09 -10.90 2.81
CA ASP A 133 8.54 -10.74 2.61
C ASP A 133 8.82 -9.92 1.34
N SER A 134 9.13 -8.64 1.53
CA SER A 134 9.25 -7.67 0.44
C SER A 134 10.28 -6.59 0.74
N ASP A 135 10.79 -5.96 -0.32
CA ASP A 135 11.76 -4.86 -0.25
C ASP A 135 11.05 -3.49 -0.19
N CYS A 136 9.83 -3.44 -0.72
CA CYS A 136 9.00 -2.24 -0.77
C CYS A 136 7.54 -2.57 -0.44
N VAL A 137 6.94 -1.79 0.44
CA VAL A 137 5.52 -1.85 0.80
C VAL A 137 4.80 -0.66 0.20
N ILE A 138 3.72 -0.92 -0.54
CA ILE A 138 2.87 0.10 -1.14
C ILE A 138 1.46 -0.04 -0.57
N LEU A 139 0.94 1.04 0.04
CA LEU A 139 -0.38 1.07 0.65
C LEU A 139 -1.23 2.16 -0.01
N ASP A 140 -2.19 1.74 -0.83
CA ASP A 140 -3.10 2.65 -1.52
C ASP A 140 -4.36 2.87 -0.68
N GLU A 141 -4.49 4.07 -0.11
CA GLU A 141 -5.57 4.50 0.78
C GLU A 141 -5.85 3.52 1.95
N PRO A 142 -4.83 3.13 2.75
CA PRO A 142 -4.95 2.06 3.75
C PRO A 142 -5.90 2.38 4.91
N PHE A 143 -6.32 3.62 5.07
CA PHE A 143 -7.13 4.07 6.20
C PHE A 143 -8.59 4.33 5.84
N THR A 144 -8.99 4.12 4.59
CA THR A 144 -10.37 4.33 4.14
C THR A 144 -11.35 3.45 4.90
N GLY A 145 -12.39 4.08 5.46
CA GLY A 145 -13.43 3.40 6.23
C GLY A 145 -13.03 3.02 7.68
N LEU A 146 -11.90 3.51 8.17
CA LEU A 146 -11.48 3.36 9.57
C LEU A 146 -11.93 4.57 10.39
N ASN A 147 -12.37 4.32 11.63
CA ASN A 147 -12.53 5.39 12.62
C ASN A 147 -11.15 5.83 13.15
N ASP A 148 -11.10 6.93 13.92
CA ASP A 148 -9.84 7.52 14.39
C ASP A 148 -9.00 6.56 15.25
N GLU A 149 -9.63 5.75 16.10
CA GLU A 149 -8.94 4.76 16.92
C GLU A 149 -8.29 3.67 16.07
N ALA A 150 -9.06 3.06 15.17
CA ALA A 150 -8.57 2.02 14.27
C ALA A 150 -7.47 2.56 13.34
N ARG A 151 -7.60 3.79 12.86
CA ARG A 151 -6.58 4.49 12.07
C ARG A 151 -5.28 4.63 12.85
N THR A 152 -5.34 5.16 14.09
CA THR A 152 -4.16 5.34 14.94
C THR A 152 -3.43 4.03 15.19
N LYS A 153 -4.17 2.96 15.53
CA LYS A 153 -3.59 1.62 15.70
C LYS A 153 -2.95 1.10 14.42
N THR A 154 -3.62 1.32 13.27
CA THR A 154 -3.08 0.87 11.97
C THR A 154 -1.80 1.61 11.59
N ILE A 155 -1.70 2.91 11.87
CA ILE A 155 -0.47 3.70 11.65
C ILE A 155 0.66 3.19 12.53
N ALA A 156 0.40 2.93 13.83
CA ALA A 156 1.40 2.38 14.74
C ALA A 156 1.90 1.01 14.24
N PHE A 157 1.00 0.12 13.88
CA PHE A 157 1.31 -1.19 13.29
C PHE A 157 2.19 -1.09 12.05
N ILE A 158 1.86 -0.20 11.11
CA ILE A 158 2.67 0.00 9.89
C ILE A 158 4.10 0.43 10.25
N LYS A 159 4.26 1.36 11.19
CA LYS A 159 5.58 1.84 11.63
C LYS A 159 6.40 0.75 12.30
N GLU A 160 5.78 -0.02 13.17
CA GLU A 160 6.43 -1.11 13.91
C GLU A 160 6.89 -2.25 12.99
N HIS A 161 6.04 -2.65 12.05
CA HIS A 161 6.31 -3.76 11.14
C HIS A 161 7.02 -3.36 9.84
N LEU A 162 7.43 -2.10 9.67
CA LEU A 162 8.10 -1.66 8.43
C LEU A 162 9.49 -2.27 8.23
N ASN A 163 10.23 -2.53 9.31
CA ASN A 163 11.53 -3.21 9.31
C ASN A 163 12.56 -2.64 8.31
N GLY A 164 12.61 -1.30 8.18
CA GLY A 164 13.56 -0.62 7.32
C GLY A 164 13.29 -0.71 5.81
N ARG A 165 12.17 -1.32 5.41
CA ARG A 165 11.73 -1.39 4.00
C ARG A 165 11.34 -0.02 3.47
N LEU A 166 11.35 0.14 2.16
CA LEU A 166 10.75 1.30 1.52
C LEU A 166 9.22 1.27 1.69
N LEU A 167 8.63 2.39 2.09
CA LEU A 167 7.18 2.54 2.23
C LEU A 167 6.68 3.65 1.32
N ILE A 168 5.64 3.36 0.53
CA ILE A 168 4.92 4.35 -0.25
C ILE A 168 3.44 4.26 0.14
N ILE A 169 2.88 5.35 0.67
CA ILE A 169 1.47 5.43 1.06
C ILE A 169 0.77 6.51 0.24
N THR A 170 -0.47 6.26 -0.14
CA THR A 170 -1.41 7.31 -0.54
C THR A 170 -2.42 7.51 0.58
N SER A 171 -2.81 8.74 0.86
CA SER A 171 -3.91 9.05 1.78
C SER A 171 -4.47 10.43 1.52
N HIS A 172 -5.79 10.56 1.66
CA HIS A 172 -6.46 11.87 1.68
C HIS A 172 -6.36 12.57 3.04
N ASP A 173 -6.18 11.79 4.11
CA ASP A 173 -5.99 12.28 5.46
C ASP A 173 -4.55 12.03 5.90
N GLU A 174 -3.83 13.11 6.20
CA GLU A 174 -2.40 13.08 6.52
C GLU A 174 -2.12 12.94 8.02
N ARG A 175 -3.15 12.96 8.87
CA ARG A 175 -2.98 12.86 10.33
C ARG A 175 -2.18 11.63 10.71
N GLY A 176 -1.11 11.81 11.48
CA GLY A 176 -0.21 10.75 11.93
C GLY A 176 0.83 10.29 10.89
N LEU A 177 0.92 10.93 9.72
CA LEU A 177 1.86 10.62 8.63
C LEU A 177 2.90 11.72 8.41
N ASN A 178 3.06 12.66 9.35
CA ASN A 178 3.93 13.85 9.22
C ASN A 178 5.42 13.50 9.15
N ASP A 179 5.80 12.29 9.52
CA ASP A 179 7.18 11.77 9.44
C ASP A 179 7.52 11.19 8.06
N LEU A 180 6.54 11.06 7.17
CA LEU A 180 6.76 10.62 5.80
C LEU A 180 7.17 11.78 4.89
N ARG A 181 8.08 11.50 3.94
CA ARG A 181 8.48 12.46 2.92
C ARG A 181 7.34 12.64 1.90
N ALA A 182 6.89 13.87 1.72
CA ALA A 182 5.83 14.19 0.78
C ALA A 182 6.35 14.16 -0.67
N VAL A 183 5.61 13.49 -1.55
CA VAL A 183 5.79 13.55 -3.00
C VAL A 183 4.47 14.01 -3.61
N HIS A 184 4.48 15.19 -4.23
CA HIS A 184 3.29 15.77 -4.83
C HIS A 184 3.14 15.29 -6.26
N ILE A 185 1.92 14.86 -6.61
CA ILE A 185 1.52 14.67 -7.99
C ILE A 185 0.72 15.90 -8.37
N ASP A 186 1.28 16.70 -9.26
CA ASP A 186 0.62 17.89 -9.79
C ASP A 186 -0.35 17.50 -10.92
N PRO A 187 -1.44 18.27 -11.10
CA PRO A 187 -2.32 18.08 -12.25
C PRO A 187 -1.49 18.14 -13.54
N ALA A 188 -1.74 17.20 -14.44
CA ALA A 188 -1.22 17.33 -15.80
C ALA A 188 -1.77 18.62 -16.37
N GLY A 189 -0.91 19.49 -16.92
CA GLY A 189 -1.34 20.71 -17.60
C GLY A 189 -2.27 20.37 -18.77
N ASP A 190 -3.26 21.23 -19.01
CA ASP A 190 -4.18 21.13 -20.15
C ASP A 190 -3.43 21.29 -21.47
#